data_1637e2af30cb84d13c6ed30dfd10afef
#
_entry.id   1637e2af30cb84d13c6ed30dfd10afef
#
_cell.length_a   1.000
_cell.length_b   1.000
_cell.length_c   1.000
_cell.angle_alpha   90.00
_cell.angle_beta   90.00
_cell.angle_gamma   90.00
#
_symmetry.space_group_name_H-M   'P 1'
#
loop_
_entity.id
_entity.type
_entity.pdbx_description
1 polymer ?
#
loop_
_entity_poly.entity_id
_entity_poly.type
_entity_poly.pdbx_seq_one_letter_code
_entity_poly.pdbx_strand_id
1 'polypeptide(L)'
;GLSEQQMLETKGRKTIDCGKWQVVGLPSIHGKALFGRVPLPGDMTTPPPYPPKFHHLRHGQVFNWWIHTGKLSVVHIDSADFIEQELQGREADIVCLCAIGRKYRPNYVKDVVRLLKPKYIIPCHWDTMLTPIDQPPKLLPGVNIPEFIDEIKACGVIPLFMPILGELYFDQNK
;
A
#
# COMPACT_ATOMS: atom_id res chain seq x y z
N GLY A 1 14.21 -9.98 -19.05
CA GLY A 1 13.06 -10.35 -18.24
C GLY A 1 13.46 -11.20 -17.04
N LEU A 2 12.55 -11.41 -16.11
CA LEU A 2 12.75 -12.33 -14.99
C LEU A 2 12.61 -13.78 -15.49
N SER A 3 13.39 -14.71 -14.94
CA SER A 3 13.18 -16.13 -15.15
C SER A 3 11.99 -16.63 -14.33
N GLU A 4 11.34 -17.72 -14.75
CA GLU A 4 10.24 -18.32 -13.98
C GLU A 4 10.65 -18.70 -12.55
N GLN A 5 11.91 -19.06 -12.33
CA GLN A 5 12.46 -19.37 -11.02
C GLN A 5 12.55 -18.18 -10.06
N GLN A 6 12.51 -16.95 -10.60
CA GLN A 6 12.49 -15.70 -9.83
C GLN A 6 11.07 -15.20 -9.54
N MET A 7 10.05 -15.91 -10.01
CA MET A 7 8.65 -15.56 -9.85
C MET A 7 7.96 -16.57 -8.93
N LEU A 8 7.26 -16.05 -7.91
CA LEU A 8 6.47 -16.86 -6.99
C LEU A 8 5.01 -16.48 -7.15
N GLU A 9 4.18 -17.44 -7.57
CA GLU A 9 2.74 -17.24 -7.60
C GLU A 9 2.16 -17.30 -6.18
N THR A 10 1.28 -16.38 -5.86
CA THR A 10 0.54 -16.39 -4.60
C THR A 10 -0.94 -16.12 -4.81
N LYS A 11 -1.76 -16.83 -4.05
CA LYS A 11 -3.21 -16.55 -3.87
C LYS A 11 -3.47 -15.86 -2.53
N GLY A 12 -2.42 -15.42 -1.87
CA GLY A 12 -2.47 -14.82 -0.55
C GLY A 12 -2.49 -15.82 0.61
N ARG A 13 -2.43 -15.30 1.82
CA ARG A 13 -2.48 -15.98 3.13
C ARG A 13 -1.32 -16.90 3.46
N LYS A 14 -0.62 -17.46 2.47
CA LYS A 14 0.59 -18.27 2.70
C LYS A 14 1.78 -17.37 2.94
N THR A 15 2.61 -17.74 3.91
CA THR A 15 3.90 -17.11 4.11
C THR A 15 4.85 -17.54 3.00
N ILE A 16 5.45 -16.55 2.36
CA ILE A 16 6.55 -16.73 1.41
C ILE A 16 7.83 -16.44 2.18
N ASP A 17 8.70 -17.41 2.29
CA ASP A 17 10.02 -17.24 2.89
C ASP A 17 10.99 -16.73 1.83
N CYS A 18 11.53 -15.54 2.08
CA CYS A 18 12.54 -14.89 1.25
C CYS A 18 13.92 -14.87 1.95
N GLY A 19 14.21 -15.86 2.80
CA GLY A 19 15.43 -15.98 3.58
C GLY A 19 15.45 -15.08 4.80
N LYS A 20 15.90 -13.84 4.68
CA LYS A 20 15.92 -12.86 5.79
C LYS A 20 14.53 -12.23 6.05
N TRP A 21 13.60 -12.39 5.15
CA TRP A 21 12.28 -11.78 5.17
C TRP A 21 11.20 -12.84 5.01
N GLN A 22 10.08 -12.59 5.63
CA GLN A 22 8.84 -13.32 5.40
C GLN A 22 7.82 -12.34 4.83
N VAL A 23 7.08 -12.79 3.81
CA VAL A 23 6.08 -11.97 3.14
C VAL A 23 4.76 -12.73 3.08
N VAL A 24 3.68 -12.06 3.39
CA VAL A 24 2.31 -12.59 3.27
C VAL A 24 1.46 -11.63 2.47
N GLY A 25 0.88 -12.09 1.37
CA GLY A 25 -0.18 -11.37 0.67
C GLY A 25 -1.49 -11.53 1.44
N LEU A 26 -2.05 -10.43 1.90
CA LEU A 26 -3.34 -10.38 2.58
C LEU A 26 -4.40 -9.98 1.56
N PRO A 27 -5.36 -10.86 1.21
CA PRO A 27 -6.42 -10.51 0.27
C PRO A 27 -7.08 -9.19 0.64
N SER A 28 -7.31 -8.36 -0.35
CA SER A 28 -7.82 -7.01 -0.17
C SER A 28 -8.82 -6.64 -1.27
N ILE A 29 -9.32 -5.43 -1.19
CA ILE A 29 -10.18 -4.81 -2.21
C ILE A 29 -9.55 -3.51 -2.67
N HIS A 30 -9.79 -3.15 -3.93
CA HIS A 30 -9.34 -1.87 -4.45
C HIS A 30 -10.25 -0.75 -3.96
N GLY A 31 -9.67 0.28 -3.37
CA GLY A 31 -10.39 1.47 -2.94
C GLY A 31 -10.94 2.29 -4.11
N LYS A 32 -11.93 3.09 -3.80
CA LYS A 32 -12.42 4.11 -4.73
C LYS A 32 -11.39 5.21 -4.85
N ALA A 33 -11.19 5.71 -6.07
CA ALA A 33 -10.28 6.82 -6.36
C ALA A 33 -11.06 7.99 -7.01
N LEU A 34 -10.56 8.52 -8.09
CA LEU A 34 -11.16 9.65 -8.80
C LEU A 34 -12.65 9.42 -9.07
N PHE A 35 -13.48 10.41 -8.73
CA PHE A 35 -14.95 10.39 -8.88
C PHE A 35 -15.66 9.25 -8.13
N GLY A 36 -15.04 8.70 -7.06
CA GLY A 36 -15.66 7.66 -6.24
C GLY A 36 -15.81 6.30 -6.96
N ARG A 37 -15.03 6.05 -7.99
CA ARG A 37 -15.03 4.80 -8.76
C ARG A 37 -13.78 4.00 -8.48
N VAL A 38 -13.91 2.67 -8.54
CA VAL A 38 -12.76 1.76 -8.54
C VAL A 38 -12.11 1.84 -9.94
N PRO A 39 -10.82 2.17 -10.05
CA PRO A 39 -10.13 2.22 -11.35
C PRO A 39 -9.91 0.82 -11.90
N LEU A 40 -10.07 0.66 -13.21
CA LEU A 40 -9.75 -0.57 -13.96
C LEU A 40 -10.27 -1.88 -13.31
N PRO A 41 -11.56 -1.98 -12.91
CA PRO A 41 -12.08 -3.11 -12.17
C PRO A 41 -12.08 -4.41 -13.00
N GLY A 42 -11.97 -5.55 -12.32
CA GLY A 42 -12.04 -6.89 -12.89
C GLY A 42 -10.68 -7.55 -13.10
N ASP A 43 -10.72 -8.78 -13.61
CA ASP A 43 -9.56 -9.61 -13.82
C ASP A 43 -9.11 -9.58 -15.29
N MET A 44 -7.81 -9.74 -15.52
CA MET A 44 -7.24 -9.92 -16.84
C MET A 44 -7.16 -11.42 -17.13
N THR A 45 -8.10 -11.91 -17.93
CA THR A 45 -8.20 -13.35 -18.25
C THR A 45 -7.37 -13.75 -19.47
N THR A 46 -6.94 -12.78 -20.26
CA THR A 46 -6.06 -12.98 -21.43
C THR A 46 -5.03 -11.86 -21.48
N PRO A 47 -3.83 -12.10 -22.00
CA PRO A 47 -2.85 -11.04 -22.22
C PRO A 47 -3.44 -9.89 -23.06
N PRO A 48 -3.18 -8.63 -22.69
CA PRO A 48 -3.64 -7.50 -23.48
C PRO A 48 -2.92 -7.45 -24.84
N PRO A 49 -3.53 -6.83 -25.87
CA PRO A 49 -2.83 -6.56 -27.12
C PRO A 49 -1.55 -5.76 -26.90
N TYR A 50 -0.55 -5.98 -27.74
CA TYR A 50 0.68 -5.18 -27.69
C TYR A 50 0.70 -4.12 -28.83
N PRO A 51 1.00 -2.86 -28.55
CA PRO A 51 1.14 -2.24 -27.23
C PRO A 51 -0.22 -2.10 -26.51
N PRO A 52 -0.25 -2.31 -25.19
CA PRO A 52 -1.50 -2.23 -24.45
C PRO A 52 -1.98 -0.79 -24.33
N LYS A 53 -3.29 -0.58 -24.48
CA LYS A 53 -3.95 0.69 -24.18
C LYS A 53 -4.47 0.66 -22.74
N PHE A 54 -4.65 1.84 -22.13
CA PHE A 54 -5.10 1.95 -20.74
C PHE A 54 -6.40 1.16 -20.46
N HIS A 55 -7.38 1.19 -21.37
CA HIS A 55 -8.65 0.48 -21.20
C HIS A 55 -8.54 -1.05 -21.32
N HIS A 56 -7.40 -1.58 -21.76
CA HIS A 56 -7.13 -3.03 -21.77
C HIS A 56 -6.69 -3.54 -20.39
N LEU A 57 -6.25 -2.65 -19.51
CA LEU A 57 -5.72 -3.03 -18.19
C LEU A 57 -6.85 -3.34 -17.19
N ARG A 58 -6.57 -4.22 -16.25
CA ARG A 58 -7.42 -4.52 -15.09
C ARG A 58 -6.52 -4.63 -13.87
N HIS A 59 -7.03 -4.25 -12.69
CA HIS A 59 -6.22 -4.32 -11.49
C HIS A 59 -6.05 -5.76 -10.96
N GLY A 60 -6.94 -6.70 -11.35
CA GLY A 60 -6.86 -8.09 -10.91
C GLY A 60 -7.10 -8.27 -9.41
N GLN A 61 -6.47 -9.29 -8.84
CA GLN A 61 -6.49 -9.50 -7.39
C GLN A 61 -5.70 -8.41 -6.67
N VAL A 62 -6.23 -7.96 -5.54
CA VAL A 62 -5.62 -6.93 -4.70
C VAL A 62 -5.13 -7.56 -3.42
N PHE A 63 -3.91 -7.22 -3.01
CA PHE A 63 -3.31 -7.66 -1.77
C PHE A 63 -2.78 -6.48 -0.99
N ASN A 64 -2.95 -6.49 0.33
CA ASN A 64 -2.06 -5.80 1.23
C ASN A 64 -0.89 -6.73 1.53
N TRP A 65 0.29 -6.17 1.77
CA TRP A 65 1.47 -6.97 2.02
C TRP A 65 1.95 -6.80 3.45
N TRP A 66 1.99 -7.90 4.19
CA TRP A 66 2.63 -7.96 5.48
C TRP A 66 4.04 -8.54 5.29
N ILE A 67 5.04 -7.79 5.73
CA ILE A 67 6.46 -8.10 5.56
C ILE A 67 7.09 -8.12 6.95
N HIS A 68 7.79 -9.19 7.28
CA HIS A 68 8.50 -9.33 8.54
C HIS A 68 9.98 -9.58 8.27
N THR A 69 10.85 -8.76 8.88
CA THR A 69 12.30 -8.80 8.67
C THR A 69 13.05 -9.49 9.81
N GLY A 70 12.35 -10.26 10.66
CA GLY A 70 12.88 -10.83 11.89
C GLY A 70 12.91 -9.86 13.07
N LYS A 71 12.89 -8.55 12.81
CA LYS A 71 12.95 -7.49 13.84
C LYS A 71 11.86 -6.44 13.70
N LEU A 72 11.46 -6.12 12.48
CA LEU A 72 10.41 -5.16 12.16
C LEU A 72 9.33 -5.82 11.33
N SER A 73 8.09 -5.41 11.57
CA SER A 73 6.94 -5.75 10.76
C SER A 73 6.45 -4.51 10.02
N VAL A 74 6.23 -4.66 8.72
CA VAL A 74 5.72 -3.61 7.84
C VAL A 74 4.45 -4.11 7.16
N VAL A 75 3.41 -3.30 7.14
CA VAL A 75 2.24 -3.54 6.30
C VAL A 75 2.15 -2.47 5.24
N HIS A 76 2.05 -2.91 3.98
CA HIS A 76 1.81 -2.01 2.85
C HIS A 76 0.34 -2.13 2.43
N ILE A 77 -0.39 -1.03 2.55
CA ILE A 77 -1.78 -0.89 2.11
C ILE A 77 -1.76 -0.02 0.86
N ASP A 78 -1.72 -0.68 -0.30
CA ASP A 78 -1.51 -0.05 -1.61
C ASP A 78 -2.73 0.75 -2.08
N SER A 79 -3.92 0.36 -1.69
CA SER A 79 -5.17 1.01 -2.07
C SER A 79 -5.94 1.45 -0.83
N ALA A 80 -6.69 2.56 -0.94
CA ALA A 80 -7.37 3.15 0.22
C ALA A 80 -8.65 2.40 0.63
N ASP A 81 -8.60 1.08 0.58
CA ASP A 81 -9.60 0.18 1.13
C ASP A 81 -8.96 -1.16 1.50
N PHE A 82 -9.63 -1.98 2.32
CA PHE A 82 -9.10 -3.26 2.77
C PHE A 82 -10.21 -4.12 3.42
N ILE A 83 -9.96 -5.42 3.48
CA ILE A 83 -10.78 -6.38 4.21
C ILE A 83 -10.26 -6.45 5.65
N GLU A 84 -11.06 -5.99 6.62
CA GLU A 84 -10.63 -5.90 8.03
C GLU A 84 -10.22 -7.24 8.61
N GLN A 85 -10.94 -8.30 8.28
CA GLN A 85 -10.68 -9.66 8.75
C GLN A 85 -9.28 -10.15 8.34
N GLU A 86 -8.76 -9.71 7.20
CA GLU A 86 -7.42 -10.09 6.73
C GLU A 86 -6.30 -9.35 7.46
N LEU A 87 -6.60 -8.19 8.03
CA LEU A 87 -5.66 -7.40 8.85
C LEU A 87 -5.75 -7.76 10.33
N GLN A 88 -6.87 -8.32 10.78
CA GLN A 88 -7.12 -8.60 12.18
C GLN A 88 -6.12 -9.60 12.77
N GLY A 89 -5.63 -9.32 13.99
CA GLY A 89 -4.65 -10.16 14.69
C GLY A 89 -3.21 -10.02 14.18
N ARG A 90 -2.96 -9.09 13.28
CA ARG A 90 -1.61 -8.73 12.84
C ARG A 90 -1.19 -7.41 13.47
N GLU A 91 0.07 -7.33 13.86
CA GLU A 91 0.66 -6.09 14.33
C GLU A 91 1.73 -5.64 13.32
N ALA A 92 1.90 -4.33 13.20
CA ALA A 92 2.90 -3.76 12.31
C ALA A 92 3.61 -2.59 13.01
N ASP A 93 4.93 -2.57 13.01
CA ASP A 93 5.69 -1.41 13.50
C ASP A 93 5.49 -0.22 12.56
N ILE A 94 5.41 -0.49 11.27
CA ILE A 94 5.31 0.51 10.21
C ILE A 94 4.16 0.15 9.27
N VAL A 95 3.34 1.14 8.94
CA VAL A 95 2.35 0.99 7.86
C VAL A 95 2.64 1.98 6.74
N CYS A 96 2.89 1.47 5.53
CA CYS A 96 2.87 2.28 4.31
C CYS A 96 1.40 2.41 3.87
N LEU A 97 0.85 3.61 3.96
CA LEU A 97 -0.59 3.83 3.85
C LEU A 97 -0.95 4.71 2.66
N CYS A 98 -1.81 4.19 1.80
CA CYS A 98 -2.26 4.85 0.58
C CYS A 98 -2.98 6.17 0.88
N ALA A 99 -2.56 7.26 0.23
CA ALA A 99 -3.14 8.58 0.41
C ALA A 99 -4.33 8.87 -0.52
N ILE A 100 -4.25 8.40 -1.79
CA ILE A 100 -5.32 8.62 -2.76
C ILE A 100 -6.55 7.77 -2.42
N GLY A 101 -7.73 8.36 -2.49
CA GLY A 101 -8.98 7.64 -2.28
C GLY A 101 -9.38 7.46 -0.81
N ARG A 102 -8.53 7.78 0.17
CA ARG A 102 -8.78 7.59 1.61
C ARG A 102 -10.11 8.19 2.09
N LYS A 103 -10.55 9.30 1.48
CA LYS A 103 -11.81 9.97 1.83
C LYS A 103 -13.06 9.18 1.48
N TYR A 104 -12.95 8.16 0.65
CA TYR A 104 -14.07 7.29 0.29
C TYR A 104 -14.28 6.14 1.28
N ARG A 105 -13.33 5.89 2.19
CA ARG A 105 -13.46 4.95 3.29
C ARG A 105 -13.60 5.72 4.62
N PRO A 106 -14.78 5.72 5.25
CA PRO A 106 -14.94 6.31 6.58
C PRO A 106 -13.98 5.67 7.59
N ASN A 107 -13.43 6.47 8.50
CA ASN A 107 -12.51 6.03 9.56
C ASN A 107 -11.23 5.34 9.07
N TYR A 108 -10.81 5.56 7.83
CA TYR A 108 -9.70 4.86 7.19
C TYR A 108 -8.45 4.74 8.08
N VAL A 109 -7.90 5.87 8.56
CA VAL A 109 -6.72 5.87 9.44
C VAL A 109 -7.02 5.23 10.79
N LYS A 110 -8.18 5.52 11.39
CA LYS A 110 -8.58 4.97 12.70
C LYS A 110 -8.67 3.45 12.67
N ASP A 111 -9.26 2.88 11.60
CA ASP A 111 -9.40 1.44 11.46
C ASP A 111 -8.03 0.77 11.27
N VAL A 112 -7.15 1.35 10.45
CA VAL A 112 -5.78 0.86 10.29
C VAL A 112 -5.04 0.85 11.62
N VAL A 113 -5.11 1.95 12.38
CA VAL A 113 -4.45 2.04 13.69
C VAL A 113 -5.04 1.06 14.69
N ARG A 114 -6.35 0.90 14.74
CA ARG A 114 -7.03 -0.07 15.59
C ARG A 114 -6.63 -1.52 15.29
N LEU A 115 -6.51 -1.87 14.00
CA LEU A 115 -6.23 -3.24 13.56
C LEU A 115 -4.76 -3.60 13.67
N LEU A 116 -3.86 -2.71 13.28
CA LEU A 116 -2.43 -2.99 13.11
C LEU A 116 -1.54 -2.39 14.22
N LYS A 117 -2.05 -1.45 15.00
CA LYS A 117 -1.34 -0.77 16.11
C LYS A 117 0.06 -0.24 15.75
N PRO A 118 0.22 0.45 14.62
CA PRO A 118 1.52 0.88 14.16
C PRO A 118 2.14 1.96 15.06
N LYS A 119 3.48 1.97 15.16
CA LYS A 119 4.24 3.10 15.71
C LYS A 119 4.36 4.22 14.68
N TYR A 120 4.53 3.84 13.42
CA TYR A 120 4.78 4.77 12.32
C TYR A 120 3.83 4.52 11.15
N ILE A 121 3.37 5.60 10.53
CA ILE A 121 2.66 5.53 9.25
C ILE A 121 3.43 6.38 8.23
N ILE A 122 3.72 5.77 7.08
CA ILE A 122 4.35 6.42 5.92
C ILE A 122 3.26 6.64 4.87
N PRO A 123 2.85 7.88 4.59
CA PRO A 123 1.97 8.18 3.46
C PRO A 123 2.61 7.75 2.14
N CYS A 124 1.92 6.95 1.35
CA CYS A 124 2.34 6.53 0.01
C CYS A 124 1.23 6.76 -1.01
N HIS A 125 1.50 6.53 -2.29
CA HIS A 125 0.57 6.72 -3.40
C HIS A 125 -0.10 8.10 -3.38
N TRP A 126 0.69 9.13 -3.15
CA TRP A 126 0.27 10.53 -3.06
C TRP A 126 0.62 11.34 -4.29
N ASP A 127 1.54 10.86 -5.11
CA ASP A 127 2.05 11.51 -6.30
C ASP A 127 1.60 10.81 -7.59
N THR A 128 1.71 11.51 -8.70
CA THR A 128 1.37 10.95 -10.01
C THR A 128 2.52 10.14 -10.59
N MET A 129 2.23 8.92 -11.05
CA MET A 129 3.17 8.06 -11.77
C MET A 129 3.59 8.62 -13.15
N LEU A 130 3.01 9.75 -13.57
CA LEU A 130 3.31 10.37 -14.87
C LEU A 130 4.47 11.38 -14.78
N THR A 131 4.97 11.66 -13.57
CA THR A 131 6.15 12.51 -13.39
C THR A 131 7.39 11.62 -13.45
N PRO A 132 8.39 11.93 -14.30
CA PRO A 132 9.68 11.24 -14.27
C PRO A 132 10.32 11.29 -12.88
N ILE A 133 11.01 10.22 -12.48
CA ILE A 133 11.54 10.05 -11.11
C ILE A 133 12.64 11.07 -10.75
N ASP A 134 13.28 11.64 -11.75
CA ASP A 134 14.31 12.69 -11.64
C ASP A 134 13.74 14.11 -11.58
N GLN A 135 12.41 14.24 -11.60
CA GLN A 135 11.71 15.52 -11.50
C GLN A 135 10.96 15.64 -10.17
N PRO A 136 10.72 16.87 -9.70
CA PRO A 136 9.90 17.09 -8.51
C PRO A 136 8.53 16.40 -8.63
N PRO A 137 8.12 15.60 -7.63
CA PRO A 137 6.86 14.89 -7.70
C PRO A 137 5.67 15.85 -7.71
N LYS A 138 4.61 15.47 -8.43
CA LYS A 138 3.36 16.21 -8.46
C LYS A 138 2.29 15.43 -7.71
N LEU A 139 1.55 16.12 -6.85
CA LEU A 139 0.44 15.51 -6.13
C LEU A 139 -0.65 15.00 -7.08
N LEU A 140 -1.21 13.85 -6.76
CA LEU A 140 -2.43 13.38 -7.41
C LEU A 140 -3.61 14.31 -7.07
N PRO A 141 -4.53 14.56 -8.01
CA PRO A 141 -5.71 15.37 -7.76
C PRO A 141 -6.53 14.84 -6.56
N GLY A 142 -6.90 15.74 -5.66
CA GLY A 142 -7.67 15.41 -4.45
C GLY A 142 -6.86 14.84 -3.29
N VAL A 143 -5.54 14.69 -3.41
CA VAL A 143 -4.66 14.34 -2.31
C VAL A 143 -4.27 15.60 -1.54
N ASN A 144 -4.45 15.56 -0.22
CA ASN A 144 -4.03 16.59 0.72
C ASN A 144 -3.15 15.93 1.79
N ILE A 145 -1.83 16.05 1.64
CA ILE A 145 -0.86 15.44 2.55
C ILE A 145 -0.87 16.07 3.94
N PRO A 146 -0.91 17.41 4.12
CA PRO A 146 -1.03 18.00 5.44
C PRO A 146 -2.23 17.47 6.23
N GLU A 147 -3.42 17.42 5.63
CA GLU A 147 -4.62 16.87 6.24
C GLU A 147 -4.45 15.39 6.62
N PHE A 148 -3.81 14.60 5.76
CA PHE A 148 -3.57 13.18 6.03
C PHE A 148 -2.59 12.97 7.20
N ILE A 149 -1.55 13.80 7.29
CA ILE A 149 -0.62 13.81 8.42
C ILE A 149 -1.36 14.16 9.72
N ASP A 150 -2.26 15.12 9.68
CA ASP A 150 -3.04 15.51 10.86
C ASP A 150 -4.03 14.39 11.28
N GLU A 151 -4.64 13.69 10.34
CA GLU A 151 -5.45 12.49 10.62
C GLU A 151 -4.63 11.39 11.34
N ILE A 152 -3.39 11.15 10.90
CA ILE A 152 -2.49 10.16 11.51
C ILE A 152 -2.10 10.58 12.92
N LYS A 153 -1.70 11.85 13.11
CA LYS A 153 -1.35 12.39 14.44
C LYS A 153 -2.52 12.34 15.41
N ALA A 154 -3.73 12.60 14.94
CA ALA A 154 -4.95 12.53 15.75
C ALA A 154 -5.25 11.11 16.27
N CYS A 155 -4.67 10.08 15.64
CA CYS A 155 -4.73 8.69 16.11
C CYS A 155 -3.57 8.31 17.05
N GLY A 156 -2.69 9.25 17.43
CA GLY A 156 -1.55 9.01 18.32
C GLY A 156 -0.37 8.30 17.66
N VAL A 157 -0.33 8.25 16.34
CA VAL A 157 0.72 7.59 15.55
C VAL A 157 1.68 8.63 14.95
N ILE A 158 2.95 8.28 14.81
CA ILE A 158 3.97 9.17 14.24
C ILE A 158 3.93 9.07 12.70
N PRO A 159 3.56 10.15 12.00
CA PRO A 159 3.67 10.16 10.55
C PRO A 159 5.13 10.37 10.14
N LEU A 160 5.61 9.57 9.20
CA LEU A 160 6.92 9.72 8.57
C LEU A 160 6.70 10.04 7.09
N PHE A 161 7.01 11.26 6.69
CA PHE A 161 6.96 11.62 5.28
C PHE A 161 8.34 11.41 4.66
N MET A 162 8.39 10.48 3.70
CA MET A 162 9.62 10.13 3.00
C MET A 162 9.61 10.77 1.62
N PRO A 163 10.63 11.55 1.25
CA PRO A 163 10.78 12.04 -0.11
C PRO A 163 11.04 10.89 -1.08
N ILE A 164 10.76 11.11 -2.36
CA ILE A 164 11.10 10.13 -3.41
C ILE A 164 12.62 9.89 -3.39
N LEU A 165 13.01 8.62 -3.49
CA LEU A 165 14.40 8.15 -3.35
C LEU A 165 15.03 8.45 -1.98
N GLY A 166 14.23 8.84 -0.99
CA GLY A 166 14.70 9.01 0.38
C GLY A 166 14.84 7.68 1.12
N GLU A 167 15.63 7.71 2.19
CA GLU A 167 15.86 6.57 3.07
C GLU A 167 15.48 6.92 4.50
N LEU A 168 14.92 5.95 5.22
CA LEU A 168 14.64 6.04 6.66
C LEU A 168 15.35 4.89 7.36
N TYR A 169 16.11 5.24 8.38
CA TYR A 169 16.81 4.27 9.23
C TYR A 169 16.09 4.12 10.55
N PHE A 170 15.77 2.88 10.92
CA PHE A 170 15.15 2.56 12.20
C PHE A 170 16.19 1.94 13.12
N ASP A 171 16.54 2.63 14.21
CA ASP A 171 17.39 2.07 15.26
C ASP A 171 16.56 1.07 16.07
N GLN A 172 17.01 -0.18 16.08
CA GLN A 172 16.33 -1.29 16.71
C GLN A 172 16.71 -1.48 18.20
N ASN A 173 17.57 -0.60 18.72
CA ASN A 173 18.06 -0.64 20.09
C ASN A 173 17.33 0.34 21.04
N LYS A 174 16.20 0.92 20.59
CA LYS A 174 15.37 1.81 21.39
C LYS A 174 13.95 1.32 21.54
#